data_27d4737dc7fb8ac0490daf49222434c9
#
_entry.id   27d4737dc7fb8ac0490daf49222434c9
#
_cell.length_a   1.000
_cell.length_b   1.000
_cell.length_c   1.000
_cell.angle_alpha   90.00
_cell.angle_beta   90.00
_cell.angle_gamma   90.00
#
_symmetry.space_group_name_H-M   'P 1'
#
loop_
_entity.id
_entity.type
_entity.pdbx_description
1 polymer ?
#
loop_
_entity_poly.entity_id
_entity_poly.type
_entity_poly.pdbx_seq_one_letter_code
_entity_poly.pdbx_strand_id
1 'polypeptide(L)'
;DALFRYVKPGVTSNDVLDGAAADMKKYLAGKTFAKPPHLKAVQNGIKFRGHFQHPVGMAVHDVGRVSRVPLEPGMVFTIDPMIWVPEEQLYIRIEDVALVTETGVENLSAFAPSSIKEIEKVIKEKGLTEFRPAQSIPLKTKN
;
A
#
# COMPACT_ATOMS: atom_id res chain seq x y z
N ASP A 1 -2.80 1.46 8.15
CA ASP A 1 -3.90 1.87 9.06
C ASP A 1 -4.09 3.39 9.13
N ALA A 2 -3.00 4.20 9.29
CA ALA A 2 -3.16 5.65 9.47
C ALA A 2 -3.83 6.33 8.27
N LEU A 3 -3.45 6.01 7.03
CA LEU A 3 -4.07 6.57 5.83
C LEU A 3 -5.57 6.24 5.75
N PHE A 4 -5.95 4.98 5.92
CA PHE A 4 -7.36 4.56 5.89
C PHE A 4 -8.25 5.35 6.85
N ARG A 5 -7.73 5.71 8.02
CA ARG A 5 -8.49 6.43 9.05
C ARG A 5 -8.99 7.79 8.61
N TYR A 6 -8.32 8.40 7.66
CA TYR A 6 -8.63 9.75 7.16
C TYR A 6 -9.35 9.75 5.79
N VAL A 7 -9.47 8.60 5.13
CA VAL A 7 -10.22 8.48 3.87
C VAL A 7 -11.72 8.53 4.16
N LYS A 8 -12.39 9.52 3.59
CA LYS A 8 -13.85 9.69 3.65
C LYS A 8 -14.31 10.65 2.55
N PRO A 9 -15.60 10.71 2.24
CA PRO A 9 -16.12 11.69 1.29
C PRO A 9 -15.74 13.14 1.63
N GLY A 10 -15.44 13.93 0.62
CA GLY A 10 -15.17 15.36 0.72
C GLY A 10 -13.73 15.74 1.11
N VAL A 11 -12.89 14.81 1.56
CA VAL A 11 -11.48 15.11 1.85
C VAL A 11 -10.62 15.01 0.60
N THR A 12 -9.50 15.72 0.60
CA THR A 12 -8.47 15.61 -0.45
C THR A 12 -7.37 14.63 -0.05
N SER A 13 -6.55 14.22 -1.02
CA SER A 13 -5.35 13.42 -0.74
C SER A 13 -4.41 14.07 0.27
N ASN A 14 -4.30 15.41 0.25
CA ASN A 14 -3.46 16.13 1.20
C ASN A 14 -4.04 16.06 2.62
N ASP A 15 -5.35 16.17 2.79
CA ASP A 15 -6.00 16.03 4.10
C ASP A 15 -5.74 14.64 4.69
N VAL A 16 -5.80 13.60 3.87
CA VAL A 16 -5.47 12.22 4.27
C VAL A 16 -4.01 12.11 4.71
N LEU A 17 -3.08 12.65 3.91
CA LEU A 17 -1.64 12.64 4.25
C LEU A 17 -1.34 13.44 5.53
N ASP A 18 -1.96 14.59 5.72
CA ASP A 18 -1.75 15.43 6.89
C ASP A 18 -2.26 14.76 8.16
N GLY A 19 -3.44 14.15 8.11
CA GLY A 19 -3.99 13.37 9.21
C GLY A 19 -3.11 12.17 9.56
N ALA A 20 -2.72 11.38 8.57
CA ALA A 20 -1.84 10.23 8.76
C ALA A 20 -0.46 10.64 9.30
N ALA A 21 0.12 11.75 8.81
CA ALA A 21 1.38 12.28 9.30
C ALA A 21 1.30 12.72 10.77
N ALA A 22 0.18 13.32 11.18
CA ALA A 22 -0.04 13.69 12.58
C ALA A 22 -0.10 12.47 13.50
N ASP A 23 -0.81 11.42 13.09
CA ASP A 23 -0.87 10.15 13.83
C ASP A 23 0.50 9.46 13.90
N MET A 24 1.21 9.41 12.79
CA MET A 24 2.56 8.83 12.75
C MET A 24 3.53 9.57 13.67
N LYS A 25 3.50 10.90 13.72
CA LYS A 25 4.33 11.69 14.64
C LYS A 25 4.04 11.32 16.10
N LYS A 26 2.76 11.17 16.47
CA LYS A 26 2.36 10.75 17.82
C LYS A 26 2.85 9.33 18.13
N TYR A 27 2.64 8.40 17.19
CA TYR A 27 3.06 7.02 17.35
C TYR A 27 4.58 6.87 17.51
N LEU A 28 5.36 7.71 16.82
CA LEU A 28 6.83 7.67 16.82
C LEU A 28 7.45 8.43 17.99
N ALA A 29 6.66 9.23 18.72
CA ALA A 29 7.15 9.94 19.89
C ALA A 29 7.73 8.96 20.92
N GLY A 30 9.00 9.14 21.27
CA GLY A 30 9.72 8.26 22.21
C GLY A 30 10.19 6.92 21.63
N LYS A 31 9.96 6.63 20.34
CA LYS A 31 10.50 5.44 19.70
C LYS A 31 11.95 5.64 19.29
N THR A 32 12.76 4.60 19.48
CA THR A 32 14.15 4.53 19.04
C THR A 32 14.26 3.67 17.78
N PHE A 33 15.18 4.02 16.90
CA PHE A 33 15.47 3.27 15.70
C PHE A 33 16.86 2.64 15.80
N ALA A 34 16.98 1.41 15.32
CA ALA A 34 18.25 0.68 15.37
C ALA A 34 19.38 1.37 14.59
N LYS A 35 19.02 2.12 13.52
CA LYS A 35 19.97 2.80 12.66
C LYS A 35 19.45 4.19 12.23
N PRO A 36 20.34 5.18 12.08
CA PRO A 36 19.96 6.52 11.63
C PRO A 36 19.22 6.56 10.28
N PRO A 37 19.58 5.76 9.25
CA PRO A 37 18.85 5.72 7.99
C PRO A 37 17.37 5.33 8.15
N HIS A 38 17.03 4.47 9.10
CA HIS A 38 15.64 4.09 9.37
C HIS A 38 14.82 5.27 9.88
N LEU A 39 15.36 6.02 10.83
CA LEU A 39 14.71 7.26 11.32
C LEU A 39 14.50 8.26 10.17
N LYS A 40 15.53 8.48 9.37
CA LYS A 40 15.47 9.39 8.20
C LYS A 40 14.39 8.96 7.21
N ALA A 41 14.31 7.67 6.87
CA ALA A 41 13.31 7.14 5.95
C ALA A 41 11.88 7.38 6.47
N VAL A 42 11.63 7.13 7.75
CA VAL A 42 10.32 7.37 8.38
C VAL A 42 9.99 8.87 8.42
N GLN A 43 10.96 9.73 8.75
CA GLN A 43 10.77 11.19 8.71
C GLN A 43 10.44 11.70 7.30
N ASN A 44 11.06 11.12 6.27
CA ASN A 44 10.74 11.42 4.87
C ASN A 44 9.31 10.99 4.52
N GLY A 45 8.87 9.81 4.97
CA GLY A 45 7.50 9.35 4.81
C GLY A 45 6.47 10.29 5.44
N ILE A 46 6.74 10.80 6.67
CA ILE A 46 5.87 11.77 7.34
C ILE A 46 5.78 13.10 6.57
N LYS A 47 6.85 13.51 5.93
CA LYS A 47 6.91 14.76 5.14
C LYS A 47 6.40 14.60 3.71
N PHE A 48 6.19 13.36 3.26
CA PHE A 48 5.77 13.09 1.91
C PHE A 48 4.42 13.74 1.58
N ARG A 49 4.33 14.39 0.40
CA ARG A 49 3.14 15.06 -0.12
C ARG A 49 2.94 14.75 -1.61
N GLY A 50 3.44 13.59 -2.04
CA GLY A 50 3.23 13.08 -3.39
C GLY A 50 2.02 12.14 -3.49
N HIS A 51 1.95 11.42 -4.59
CA HIS A 51 0.92 10.41 -4.82
C HIS A 51 1.23 9.17 -3.96
N PHE A 52 0.28 8.77 -3.11
CA PHE A 52 0.29 7.53 -2.33
C PHE A 52 -0.80 6.58 -2.79
N GLN A 53 -1.40 6.86 -3.93
CA GLN A 53 -2.59 6.18 -4.45
C GLN A 53 -2.65 6.30 -5.96
N HIS A 54 -3.31 5.34 -6.61
CA HIS A 54 -3.67 5.40 -8.02
C HIS A 54 -5.07 4.78 -8.25
N PRO A 55 -5.79 5.19 -9.32
CA PRO A 55 -7.07 4.57 -9.67
C PRO A 55 -6.89 3.09 -9.99
N VAL A 56 -7.92 2.30 -9.67
CA VAL A 56 -8.03 0.88 -9.99
C VAL A 56 -8.98 0.71 -11.17
N GLY A 57 -8.57 -0.07 -12.18
CA GLY A 57 -9.38 -0.38 -13.36
C GLY A 57 -8.75 -1.45 -14.23
N MET A 58 -8.80 -1.31 -15.55
CA MET A 58 -8.26 -2.27 -16.51
C MET A 58 -6.72 -2.26 -16.57
N ALA A 59 -6.10 -1.14 -16.24
CA ALA A 59 -4.65 -0.99 -16.16
C ALA A 59 -4.19 -0.91 -14.71
N VAL A 60 -2.90 -1.24 -14.46
CA VAL A 60 -2.28 -1.15 -13.12
C VAL A 60 -2.40 0.27 -12.56
N HIS A 61 -2.09 1.27 -13.37
CA HIS A 61 -2.33 2.68 -13.09
C HIS A 61 -3.36 3.19 -14.09
N ASP A 62 -4.64 3.02 -13.77
CA ASP A 62 -5.71 3.37 -14.69
C ASP A 62 -5.99 4.87 -14.71
N VAL A 63 -6.84 5.28 -15.65
CA VAL A 63 -7.28 6.67 -15.76
C VAL A 63 -8.11 7.08 -14.56
N GLY A 64 -7.90 8.30 -14.08
CA GLY A 64 -8.65 8.84 -12.93
C GLY A 64 -7.99 10.08 -12.34
N ARG A 65 -8.68 10.73 -11.42
CA ARG A 65 -8.22 11.99 -10.79
C ARG A 65 -8.21 11.95 -9.26
N VAL A 66 -8.16 10.76 -8.66
CA VAL A 66 -8.27 10.56 -7.21
C VAL A 66 -7.37 11.51 -6.40
N SER A 67 -6.16 11.78 -6.90
CA SER A 67 -5.20 12.67 -6.23
C SER A 67 -5.45 14.18 -6.42
N ARG A 68 -6.41 14.57 -7.27
CA ARG A 68 -6.61 15.97 -7.68
C ARG A 68 -7.98 16.54 -7.35
N VAL A 69 -8.87 15.73 -6.81
CA VAL A 69 -10.24 16.10 -6.48
C VAL A 69 -10.57 15.61 -5.08
N PRO A 70 -11.56 16.21 -4.40
CA PRO A 70 -12.13 15.63 -3.19
C PRO A 70 -12.64 14.21 -3.46
N LEU A 71 -12.46 13.34 -2.48
CA LEU A 71 -12.95 11.96 -2.57
C LEU A 71 -14.47 11.93 -2.58
N GLU A 72 -15.05 11.09 -3.43
CA GLU A 72 -16.48 10.90 -3.57
C GLU A 72 -16.87 9.43 -3.33
N PRO A 73 -18.08 9.15 -2.81
CA PRO A 73 -18.58 7.78 -2.70
C PRO A 73 -18.52 7.03 -4.04
N GLY A 74 -18.13 5.77 -4.00
CA GLY A 74 -17.94 4.93 -5.19
C GLY A 74 -16.56 5.00 -5.82
N MET A 75 -15.67 5.93 -5.42
CA MET A 75 -14.29 5.93 -5.89
C MET A 75 -13.55 4.70 -5.36
N VAL A 76 -12.83 4.01 -6.26
CA VAL A 76 -11.94 2.89 -5.94
C VAL A 76 -10.51 3.25 -6.34
N PHE A 77 -9.58 3.09 -5.41
CA PHE A 77 -8.16 3.39 -5.62
C PHE A 77 -7.28 2.58 -4.67
N THR A 78 -6.00 2.50 -5.00
CA THR A 78 -5.02 1.88 -4.10
C THR A 78 -4.59 2.85 -3.01
N ILE A 79 -4.14 2.30 -1.88
CA ILE A 79 -3.36 3.01 -0.86
C ILE A 79 -2.03 2.28 -0.77
N ASP A 80 -0.97 2.88 -1.30
CA ASP A 80 0.31 2.23 -1.54
C ASP A 80 1.53 3.01 -0.98
N PRO A 81 1.53 3.33 0.32
CA PRO A 81 2.64 4.04 0.92
C PRO A 81 3.94 3.26 0.82
N MET A 82 5.03 4.01 0.61
CA MET A 82 6.36 3.46 0.44
C MET A 82 7.31 3.98 1.51
N ILE A 83 8.21 3.10 1.98
CA ILE A 83 9.38 3.47 2.78
C ILE A 83 10.62 2.95 2.06
N TRP A 84 11.57 3.83 1.83
CA TRP A 84 12.82 3.51 1.17
C TRP A 84 14.01 3.89 2.03
N VAL A 85 14.92 2.93 2.22
CA VAL A 85 16.20 3.10 2.89
C VAL A 85 17.32 2.80 1.87
N PRO A 86 17.72 3.78 1.05
CA PRO A 86 18.67 3.56 -0.05
C PRO A 86 20.00 3.01 0.42
N GLU A 87 20.46 3.45 1.59
CA GLU A 87 21.72 3.04 2.20
C GLU A 87 21.79 1.52 2.48
N GLU A 88 20.64 0.87 2.59
CA GLU A 88 20.52 -0.57 2.82
C GLU A 88 19.87 -1.30 1.65
N GLN A 89 19.60 -0.60 0.54
CA GLN A 89 18.84 -1.14 -0.61
C GLN A 89 17.51 -1.76 -0.17
N LEU A 90 16.90 -1.22 0.89
CA LEU A 90 15.66 -1.70 1.45
C LEU A 90 14.49 -0.83 0.96
N TYR A 91 13.52 -1.49 0.37
CA TYR A 91 12.26 -0.90 -0.08
C TYR A 91 11.09 -1.68 0.53
N ILE A 92 10.21 -0.97 1.22
CA ILE A 92 9.00 -1.55 1.83
C ILE A 92 7.79 -0.85 1.24
N ARG A 93 6.86 -1.64 0.71
CA ARG A 93 5.57 -1.19 0.20
C ARG A 93 4.50 -2.14 0.70
N ILE A 94 3.40 -1.59 1.19
CA ILE A 94 2.16 -2.32 1.48
C ILE A 94 1.09 -1.62 0.69
N GLU A 95 0.34 -2.37 -0.10
CA GLU A 95 -0.68 -1.84 -0.99
C GLU A 95 -2.01 -2.49 -0.68
N ASP A 96 -3.02 -1.66 -0.47
CA ASP A 96 -4.39 -2.05 -0.26
C ASP A 96 -5.31 -1.38 -1.27
N VAL A 97 -6.47 -1.97 -1.53
CA VAL A 97 -7.51 -1.38 -2.37
C VAL A 97 -8.62 -0.80 -1.48
N ALA A 98 -8.90 0.48 -1.68
CA ALA A 98 -9.87 1.24 -0.92
C ALA A 98 -11.10 1.59 -1.77
N LEU A 99 -12.30 1.39 -1.22
CA LEU A 99 -13.56 1.90 -1.74
C LEU A 99 -14.06 3.02 -0.82
N VAL A 100 -14.27 4.21 -1.36
CA VAL A 100 -14.95 5.30 -0.62
C VAL A 100 -16.43 4.98 -0.51
N THR A 101 -16.92 4.86 0.71
CA THR A 101 -18.36 4.65 1.00
C THR A 101 -19.06 5.98 1.27
N GLU A 102 -20.37 5.98 1.49
CA GLU A 102 -21.15 7.18 1.84
C GLU A 102 -20.65 7.86 3.11
N THR A 103 -20.03 7.12 4.03
CA THR A 103 -19.65 7.63 5.36
C THR A 103 -18.20 7.45 5.72
N GLY A 104 -17.39 6.80 4.86
CA GLY A 104 -15.99 6.51 5.16
C GLY A 104 -15.30 5.71 4.06
N VAL A 105 -14.62 4.63 4.44
CA VAL A 105 -13.84 3.78 3.52
C VAL A 105 -13.96 2.32 3.88
N GLU A 106 -14.00 1.47 2.86
CA GLU A 106 -13.89 0.03 2.97
C GLU A 106 -12.54 -0.44 2.38
N ASN A 107 -11.83 -1.33 3.08
CA ASN A 107 -10.63 -1.99 2.56
C ASN A 107 -11.05 -3.28 1.85
N LEU A 108 -11.01 -3.28 0.51
CA LEU A 108 -11.39 -4.44 -0.30
C LEU A 108 -10.35 -5.56 -0.27
N SER A 109 -9.11 -5.26 0.13
CA SER A 109 -8.00 -6.22 0.27
C SER A 109 -7.78 -6.71 1.70
N ALA A 110 -8.64 -6.38 2.65
CA ALA A 110 -8.49 -6.71 4.07
C ALA A 110 -8.35 -8.23 4.37
N PHE A 111 -8.73 -9.09 3.43
CA PHE A 111 -8.57 -10.54 3.53
C PHE A 111 -7.11 -11.01 3.34
N ALA A 112 -6.26 -10.17 2.74
CA ALA A 112 -4.86 -10.52 2.46
C ALA A 112 -3.99 -10.34 3.72
N PRO A 113 -3.09 -11.29 4.01
CA PRO A 113 -2.15 -11.15 5.13
C PRO A 113 -1.26 -9.90 4.95
N SER A 114 -1.21 -9.04 5.97
CA SER A 114 -0.40 -7.83 5.95
C SER A 114 0.58 -7.71 7.12
N SER A 115 0.37 -8.45 8.21
CA SER A 115 1.31 -8.48 9.31
C SER A 115 2.52 -9.38 8.99
N ILE A 116 3.71 -9.01 9.46
CA ILE A 116 4.94 -9.80 9.27
C ILE A 116 4.72 -11.26 9.66
N LYS A 117 4.08 -11.49 10.81
CA LYS A 117 3.83 -12.85 11.33
C LYS A 117 2.94 -13.69 10.41
N GLU A 118 1.89 -13.09 9.85
CA GLU A 118 0.99 -13.77 8.92
C GLU A 118 1.66 -14.03 7.58
N ILE A 119 2.39 -13.05 7.05
CA ILE A 119 3.16 -13.20 5.81
C ILE A 119 4.19 -14.33 5.97
N GLU A 120 5.00 -14.32 7.05
CA GLU A 120 5.98 -15.36 7.32
C GLU A 120 5.37 -16.75 7.50
N LYS A 121 4.11 -16.84 7.94
CA LYS A 121 3.37 -18.09 8.01
C LYS A 121 2.98 -18.57 6.61
N VAL A 122 2.36 -17.69 5.82
CA VAL A 122 1.84 -18.05 4.49
C VAL A 122 2.95 -18.44 3.52
N ILE A 123 4.10 -17.75 3.52
CA ILE A 123 5.22 -18.10 2.62
C ILE A 123 5.85 -19.46 2.91
N LYS A 124 5.55 -20.09 4.05
CA LYS A 124 5.98 -21.45 4.39
C LYS A 124 5.01 -22.53 3.90
N GLU A 125 3.83 -22.12 3.46
CA GLU A 125 2.84 -23.04 2.91
C GLU A 125 3.26 -23.50 1.51
N LYS A 126 2.78 -24.67 1.08
CA LYS A 126 3.05 -25.16 -0.27
C LYS A 126 2.45 -24.24 -1.31
N GLY A 127 3.27 -23.79 -2.24
CA GLY A 127 2.83 -22.94 -3.33
C GLY A 127 2.04 -23.70 -4.40
N LEU A 128 1.31 -22.98 -5.26
CA LEU A 128 0.50 -23.55 -6.32
C LEU A 128 1.29 -24.48 -7.25
N THR A 129 2.55 -24.16 -7.50
CA THR A 129 3.47 -24.95 -8.35
C THR A 129 3.83 -26.31 -7.75
N GLU A 130 3.75 -26.45 -6.42
CA GLU A 130 3.96 -27.73 -5.74
C GLU A 130 2.73 -28.65 -5.84
N PHE A 131 1.53 -28.06 -5.92
CA PHE A 131 0.29 -28.82 -6.13
C PHE A 131 0.02 -29.11 -7.59
N ARG A 132 0.50 -28.25 -8.49
CA ARG A 132 0.36 -28.39 -9.94
C ARG A 132 1.71 -28.13 -10.60
N PRO A 133 2.62 -29.14 -10.60
CA PRO A 133 3.89 -29.00 -11.29
C PRO A 133 3.63 -28.63 -12.75
N ALA A 134 4.42 -27.71 -13.30
CA ALA A 134 4.29 -27.27 -14.67
C ALA A 134 4.36 -28.47 -15.59
N GLN A 135 3.31 -28.73 -16.35
CA GLN A 135 3.39 -29.68 -17.46
C GLN A 135 4.34 -29.08 -18.49
N SER A 136 5.38 -29.80 -18.85
CA SER A 136 6.28 -29.41 -19.94
C SER A 136 5.45 -29.31 -21.21
N ILE A 137 5.17 -28.12 -21.68
CA ILE A 137 4.58 -27.91 -23.01
C ILE A 137 5.69 -28.25 -24.02
N PRO A 138 5.58 -29.30 -24.81
CA PRO A 138 6.61 -29.60 -25.79
C PRO A 138 6.66 -28.45 -26.80
N LEU A 139 7.81 -27.80 -26.89
CA LEU A 139 8.05 -26.78 -27.92
C LEU A 139 7.91 -27.51 -29.29
N LYS A 140 6.89 -27.14 -30.07
CA LYS A 140 6.81 -27.57 -31.46
C LYS A 140 8.02 -26.99 -32.19
N THR A 141 9.04 -27.76 -32.42
CA THR A 141 10.10 -27.40 -33.37
C THR A 141 9.44 -27.25 -34.73
N LYS A 142 9.44 -26.06 -35.28
CA LYS A 142 9.11 -25.86 -36.72
C LYS A 142 10.21 -26.53 -37.54
N ASN A 143 9.88 -27.59 -38.24
CA ASN A 143 10.68 -28.09 -39.38
C ASN A 143 10.61 -27.09 -40.52
#